data_873657b5e5bc485bff47a86cb618501a
#
_entry.id   873657b5e5bc485bff47a86cb618501a
#
_cell.length_a   1.000
_cell.length_b   1.000
_cell.length_c   1.000
_cell.angle_alpha   90.00
_cell.angle_beta   90.00
_cell.angle_gamma   90.00
#
_symmetry.space_group_name_H-M   'P 1'
#
loop_
_entity.id
_entity.type
_entity.pdbx_description
1 polymer ?
#
loop_
_entity_poly.entity_id
_entity_poly.type
_entity_poly.pdbx_seq_one_letter_code
_entity_poly.pdbx_strand_id
1 'polypeptide(L)' 'MIREEICTGKSIEEAIEAACAKLGVNQDDRNVSVEVLEMPVRKLFRTIPAKAKVTVEVEDPTPAP' A
#
# COMPACT_ATOMS: atom_id res chain seq x y z
N MET A 1 11.58 2.34 -11.99
CA MET A 1 11.32 3.32 -10.93
C MET A 1 10.38 2.71 -9.90
N ILE A 2 10.71 2.83 -8.66
CA ILE A 2 9.90 2.26 -7.58
C ILE A 2 9.12 3.37 -6.90
N ARG A 3 7.82 3.16 -6.75
CA ARG A 3 6.95 4.08 -6.01
C ARG A 3 6.41 3.38 -4.78
N GLU A 4 6.42 4.08 -3.69
CA GLU A 4 5.94 3.57 -2.43
C GLU A 4 4.88 4.51 -1.85
N GLU A 5 3.88 3.92 -1.23
CA GLU A 5 2.85 4.68 -0.54
C GLU A 5 2.48 3.96 0.74
N ILE A 6 2.39 4.70 1.81
CA ILE A 6 2.00 4.14 3.10
C ILE A 6 0.64 4.72 3.47
N CYS A 7 -0.31 3.86 3.73
CA CYS A 7 -1.66 4.26 4.10
C CYS A 7 -2.15 3.47 5.30
N THR A 8 -3.10 4.06 5.99
CA THR A 8 -3.75 3.43 7.13
C THR A 8 -5.21 3.17 6.80
N GLY A 9 -5.81 2.20 7.46
CA GLY A 9 -7.21 1.88 7.30
C GLY A 9 -7.72 1.08 8.49
N LYS A 10 -9.02 0.85 8.52
CA LYS A 10 -9.62 0.04 9.58
C LYS A 10 -9.20 -1.42 9.50
N SER A 11 -8.85 -1.86 8.31
CA SER A 11 -8.32 -3.20 8.08
C SER A 11 -7.13 -3.10 7.14
N ILE A 12 -6.40 -4.21 7.04
CA ILE A 12 -5.26 -4.29 6.13
C ILE A 12 -5.73 -4.05 4.68
N GLU A 13 -6.86 -4.62 4.30
CA GLU A 13 -7.41 -4.45 2.95
C GLU A 13 -7.71 -2.98 2.64
N GLU A 14 -8.32 -2.28 3.57
CA GLU A 14 -8.61 -0.85 3.38
C GLU A 14 -7.33 -0.04 3.22
N ALA A 15 -6.31 -0.34 4.00
CA ALA A 15 -5.02 0.33 3.89
C ALA A 15 -4.39 0.09 2.52
N ILE A 16 -4.44 -1.15 2.05
CA ILE A 16 -3.92 -1.52 0.74
C ILE A 16 -4.70 -0.82 -0.38
N GLU A 17 -6.02 -0.83 -0.30
CA GLU A 17 -6.85 -0.16 -1.30
C GLU A 17 -6.55 1.34 -1.36
N ALA A 18 -6.42 1.97 -0.21
CA ALA A 18 -6.12 3.40 -0.15
C ALA A 18 -4.76 3.70 -0.78
N ALA A 19 -3.76 2.88 -0.48
CA ALA A 19 -2.43 3.06 -1.06
C ALA A 19 -2.44 2.82 -2.57
N CYS A 20 -3.13 1.78 -3.03
CA CYS A 20 -3.25 1.50 -4.45
C CYS A 20 -3.97 2.63 -5.18
N ALA A 21 -5.01 3.19 -4.58
CA ALA A 21 -5.73 4.31 -5.16
C ALA A 21 -4.84 5.54 -5.32
N LYS A 22 -4.00 5.80 -4.32
CA LYS A 22 -3.06 6.92 -4.40
C LYS A 22 -2.00 6.72 -5.47
N LEU A 23 -1.56 5.49 -5.65
CA LEU A 23 -0.58 5.17 -6.69
C LEU A 23 -1.21 5.04 -8.06
N GLY A 24 -2.53 4.90 -8.14
CA GLY A 24 -3.25 4.72 -9.38
C GLY A 24 -3.05 3.33 -9.98
N VAL A 25 -2.88 2.32 -9.14
CA VAL A 25 -2.66 0.95 -9.57
C VAL A 25 -3.69 0.01 -8.95
N ASN A 26 -3.81 -1.19 -9.49
CA ASN A 26 -4.69 -2.21 -8.96
C ASN A 26 -3.93 -3.15 -8.02
N GLN A 27 -4.62 -3.65 -7.01
CA GLN A 27 -4.04 -4.62 -6.09
C GLN A 27 -3.55 -5.89 -6.78
N ASP A 28 -4.20 -6.25 -7.87
CA ASP A 28 -3.89 -7.47 -8.62
C ASP A 28 -2.73 -7.30 -9.59
N ASP A 29 -2.15 -6.13 -9.66
CA ASP A 29 -1.03 -5.87 -10.53
C ASP A 29 0.19 -6.68 -10.10
N ARG A 30 0.87 -7.30 -11.04
CA ARG A 30 2.04 -8.13 -10.77
C ARG A 30 3.20 -7.36 -10.16
N ASN A 31 3.27 -6.08 -10.47
CA ASN A 31 4.36 -5.24 -10.01
C ASN A 31 4.08 -4.61 -8.65
N VAL A 32 2.96 -4.95 -8.05
CA VAL A 32 2.55 -4.41 -6.74
C VAL A 32 3.01 -5.36 -5.66
N SER A 33 3.78 -4.83 -4.73
CA SER A 33 4.17 -5.55 -3.51
C SER A 33 3.53 -4.87 -2.31
N VAL A 34 3.03 -5.67 -1.41
CA VAL A 34 2.37 -5.16 -0.21
C VAL A 34 3.12 -5.63 1.01
N GLU A 35 3.42 -4.69 1.90
CA GLU A 35 4.03 -4.99 3.19
C GLU A 35 3.14 -4.44 4.29
N VAL A 36 2.80 -5.29 5.24
CA VAL A 36 2.01 -4.87 6.40
C VAL A 36 2.96 -4.34 7.46
N LEU A 37 2.89 -3.05 7.73
CA LEU A 37 3.74 -2.40 8.72
C LEU A 37 3.16 -2.51 10.12
N GLU A 38 1.85 -2.37 10.25
CA GLU A 38 1.15 -2.52 11.51
C GLU A 38 -0.16 -3.24 11.28
N MET A 39 -0.46 -4.19 12.14
CA MET A 39 -1.75 -4.88 12.11
C MET A 39 -2.78 -4.07 12.90
N PRO A 40 -4.05 -4.13 12.51
CA PRO A 40 -5.09 -3.45 13.28
C PRO A 40 -5.21 -4.10 14.65
N VAL A 41 -5.14 -3.27 15.69
CA VAL A 41 -5.27 -3.74 17.06
C VAL A 41 -6.43 -2.99 17.70
N ARG A 42 -7.35 -3.74 18.26
CA ARG A 42 -8.47 -3.17 19.01
C ARG A 42 -8.24 -3.41 20.48
N LYS A 43 -7.92 -2.35 21.20
CA LYS A 43 -7.81 -2.38 22.65
C LYS A 43 -9.02 -1.70 23.30
N LEU A 44 -9.22 -1.95 24.57
CA LEU A 44 -10.36 -1.44 25.31
C LEU A 44 -10.55 0.08 25.21
N PHE A 45 -9.45 0.81 25.13
CA PHE A 45 -9.46 2.27 25.08
C PHE A 45 -8.85 2.85 23.81
N ARG A 46 -8.37 2.00 22.90
CA ARG A 46 -7.65 2.45 21.73
C ARG A 46 -7.86 1.51 20.57
N THR A 47 -8.14 2.09 19.43
CA THR A 47 -8.11 1.35 18.18
C THR A 47 -6.91 1.82 17.38
N ILE A 48 -6.00 0.90 17.10
CA ILE A 48 -4.84 1.21 16.27
C ILE A 48 -5.18 0.78 14.84
N PRO A 49 -5.14 1.70 13.88
CA PRO A 49 -5.45 1.33 12.50
C PRO A 49 -4.35 0.46 11.89
N ALA A 50 -4.73 -0.33 10.90
CA ALA A 50 -3.77 -1.07 10.11
C ALA A 50 -2.93 -0.10 9.27
N LYS A 51 -1.67 -0.40 9.12
CA LYS A 51 -0.76 0.39 8.29
C LYS A 51 -0.13 -0.54 7.27
N ALA A 52 -0.29 -0.21 6.01
CA ALA A 52 0.27 -1.00 4.94
C ALA A 52 1.10 -0.13 4.01
N LYS A 53 2.20 -0.69 3.56
CA LYS A 53 3.07 -0.08 2.58
C LYS A 53 2.89 -0.82 1.27
N VAL A 54 2.53 -0.10 0.24
CA VAL A 54 2.39 -0.65 -1.09
C VAL A 54 3.53 -0.12 -1.95
N THR A 55 4.28 -1.02 -2.53
CA THR A 55 5.38 -0.70 -3.42
C THR A 55 5.02 -1.14 -4.82
N VAL A 56 5.17 -0.23 -5.77
CA VAL A 56 4.90 -0.51 -7.17
C VAL A 56 6.17 -0.28 -7.95
N GLU A 57 6.55 -1.28 -8.73
CA GLU A 57 7.64 -1.13 -9.67
C GLU A 57 7.06 -0.68 -11.01
N VAL A 58 7.33 0.56 -11.35
CA VAL A 58 6.87 1.14 -12.60
C VAL A 58 8.02 1.10 -13.59
N GLU A 59 7.79 0.45 -14.72
CA GLU A 59 8.78 0.49 -15.79
C GLU A 59 8.89 1.90 -16.32
N ASP A 60 10.10 2.39 -16.37
CA ASP A 60 10.35 3.69 -16.96
C ASP A 60 10.13 3.57 -18.47
N PRO A 61 9.14 4.27 -19.02
CA PRO A 61 8.87 4.19 -20.46
C PRO A 61 9.94 4.89 -21.27
N THR A 62 10.87 5.55 -20.65
CA THR A 62 11.91 6.25 -21.38
C THR A 62 12.99 5.26 -21.78
N PRO A 63 13.09 4.88 -23.02
CA PRO A 63 14.23 4.09 -23.45
C PRO A 63 15.46 4.97 -23.34
N ALA A 64 16.36 4.56 -22.52
CA ALA A 64 17.64 5.22 -22.51
C ALA A 64 18.27 5.08 -23.87
N PRO A 65 18.76 6.13 -24.44
CA PRO A 65 19.48 6.03 -25.70
C PRO A 65 20.74 5.23 -25.51
#